data_ddc22dc0bcc7b27a9da3d83ce03d982e
#
_entry.id   ddc22dc0bcc7b27a9da3d83ce03d982e
#
_cell.length_a   1.000
_cell.length_b   1.000
_cell.length_c   1.000
_cell.angle_alpha   90.00
_cell.angle_beta   90.00
_cell.angle_gamma   90.00
#
_symmetry.space_group_name_H-M   'P 1'
#
loop_
_entity.id
_entity.type
_entity.pdbx_description
1 polymer ?
#
loop_
_entity_poly.entity_id
_entity_poly.type
_entity_poly.pdbx_seq_one_letter_code
_entity_poly.pdbx_strand_id
1 'polypeptide(L)'
;MPHEWSHGEFYWNELMTRDPETAKKFYADTLGWNFEAMAMPDGAYWVAKMGDKYVGGLFPLTSPQFDGVPESWMSYIAVDDVDARVKKAQSAGATLMRPIFDVPNVGRIAILRDPGGAGIGWMTPPKA
;
A
#
# COMPACT_ATOMS: atom_id res chain seq x y z
N MET A 1 -3.09 -7.69 -9.70
CA MET A 1 -4.29 -6.90 -9.41
C MET A 1 -4.42 -5.63 -10.24
N PRO A 2 -4.02 -5.67 -11.48
CA PRO A 2 -4.20 -4.46 -12.26
C PRO A 2 -5.69 -4.20 -12.44
N HIS A 3 -6.07 -2.97 -12.26
CA HIS A 3 -7.38 -2.49 -12.63
C HIS A 3 -7.19 -1.10 -13.23
N GLU A 4 -8.21 -0.62 -13.90
CA GLU A 4 -8.12 0.68 -14.53
C GLU A 4 -7.88 1.77 -13.50
N TRP A 5 -7.12 2.78 -13.89
CA TRP A 5 -6.81 3.89 -13.02
C TRP A 5 -6.61 5.18 -13.80
N SER A 6 -6.83 6.28 -13.12
CA SER A 6 -6.53 7.61 -13.62
C SER A 6 -5.67 8.33 -12.61
N HIS A 7 -4.80 9.22 -13.11
CA HIS A 7 -3.94 10.01 -12.24
C HIS A 7 -4.77 10.79 -11.20
N GLY A 8 -4.33 10.70 -9.94
CA GLY A 8 -4.95 11.42 -8.84
C GLY A 8 -6.07 10.67 -8.13
N GLU A 9 -6.39 9.47 -8.56
CA GLU A 9 -7.44 8.68 -7.92
C GLU A 9 -6.85 7.75 -6.86
N PHE A 10 -7.64 7.47 -5.81
CA PHE A 10 -7.28 6.42 -4.88
C PHE A 10 -7.34 5.08 -5.60
N TYR A 11 -6.29 4.31 -5.47
CA TYR A 11 -6.10 3.08 -6.24
C TYR A 11 -6.13 1.82 -5.39
N TRP A 12 -5.55 1.88 -4.18
CA TRP A 12 -5.38 0.72 -3.32
C TRP A 12 -5.38 1.12 -1.86
N ASN A 13 -5.81 0.22 -1.00
CA ASN A 13 -5.73 0.38 0.45
C ASN A 13 -5.08 -0.85 1.05
N GLU A 14 -4.27 -0.66 2.07
CA GLU A 14 -3.46 -1.72 2.61
C GLU A 14 -3.37 -1.57 4.13
N LEU A 15 -3.65 -2.67 4.83
CA LEU A 15 -3.42 -2.71 6.26
C LEU A 15 -1.98 -3.13 6.52
N MET A 16 -1.29 -2.36 7.31
CA MET A 16 0.06 -2.68 7.77
C MET A 16 -0.06 -3.22 9.18
N THR A 17 0.29 -4.50 9.40
CA THR A 17 0.08 -5.15 10.69
C THR A 17 1.22 -6.11 11.03
N ARG A 18 1.50 -6.25 12.33
CA ARG A 18 2.48 -7.22 12.83
C ARG A 18 1.89 -8.59 13.07
N ASP A 19 0.55 -8.69 13.10
CA ASP A 19 -0.14 -9.95 13.31
C ASP A 19 -1.15 -10.21 12.20
N PRO A 20 -0.66 -10.68 11.03
CA PRO A 20 -1.54 -10.95 9.89
C PRO A 20 -2.64 -11.95 10.19
N GLU A 21 -2.35 -12.98 11.01
CA GLU A 21 -3.34 -14.01 11.30
C GLU A 21 -4.53 -13.48 12.08
N THR A 22 -4.27 -12.66 13.10
CA THR A 22 -5.33 -12.03 13.86
C THR A 22 -6.14 -11.06 12.99
N ALA A 23 -5.47 -10.28 12.15
CA ALA A 23 -6.15 -9.36 11.25
C ALA A 23 -7.03 -10.10 10.23
N LYS A 24 -6.51 -11.16 9.61
CA LYS A 24 -7.29 -11.96 8.65
C LYS A 24 -8.54 -12.54 9.31
N LYS A 25 -8.40 -13.09 10.51
CA LYS A 25 -9.54 -13.65 11.24
C LYS A 25 -10.58 -12.58 11.55
N PHE A 26 -10.14 -11.42 12.03
CA PHE A 26 -11.05 -10.33 12.36
C PHE A 26 -11.88 -9.90 11.15
N TYR A 27 -11.22 -9.64 10.01
CA TYR A 27 -11.94 -9.17 8.83
C TYR A 27 -12.76 -10.24 8.15
N ALA A 28 -12.33 -11.51 8.24
CA ALA A 28 -13.15 -12.62 7.75
C ALA A 28 -14.41 -12.76 8.59
N ASP A 29 -14.28 -12.71 9.91
CA ASP A 29 -15.41 -12.91 10.83
C ASP A 29 -16.40 -11.74 10.78
N THR A 30 -15.91 -10.52 10.57
CA THR A 30 -16.75 -9.32 10.65
C THR A 30 -17.31 -8.87 9.31
N LEU A 31 -16.53 -8.99 8.24
CA LEU A 31 -16.89 -8.48 6.92
C LEU A 31 -17.07 -9.57 5.87
N GLY A 32 -16.63 -10.78 6.17
CA GLY A 32 -16.69 -11.85 5.18
C GLY A 32 -15.59 -11.82 4.14
N TRP A 33 -14.50 -11.10 4.41
CA TRP A 33 -13.37 -11.06 3.48
C TRP A 33 -12.66 -12.41 3.41
N ASN A 34 -12.18 -12.75 2.22
CA ASN A 34 -11.27 -13.87 2.00
C ASN A 34 -9.88 -13.32 1.68
N PHE A 35 -8.85 -14.11 1.97
CA PHE A 35 -7.49 -13.66 1.75
C PHE A 35 -6.74 -14.65 0.87
N GLU A 36 -6.02 -14.14 -0.12
CA GLU A 36 -5.12 -14.92 -0.97
C GLU A 36 -3.68 -14.51 -0.68
N ALA A 37 -2.80 -15.48 -0.50
CA ALA A 37 -1.39 -15.21 -0.28
C ALA A 37 -0.72 -14.91 -1.61
N MET A 38 0.14 -13.88 -1.62
CA MET A 38 1.06 -13.62 -2.71
C MET A 38 2.47 -13.74 -2.16
N ALA A 39 3.28 -14.60 -2.78
CA ALA A 39 4.66 -14.78 -2.34
C ALA A 39 5.46 -13.50 -2.54
N MET A 40 6.26 -13.14 -1.52
CA MET A 40 7.19 -12.01 -1.58
C MET A 40 8.56 -12.47 -1.08
N PRO A 41 9.65 -11.76 -1.41
CA PRO A 41 10.98 -12.16 -0.96
C PRO A 41 11.08 -12.35 0.56
N ASP A 42 10.37 -11.54 1.32
CA ASP A 42 10.46 -11.55 2.79
C ASP A 42 9.22 -12.14 3.46
N GLY A 43 8.44 -12.97 2.76
CA GLY A 43 7.26 -13.58 3.34
C GLY A 43 6.06 -13.55 2.43
N ALA A 44 4.87 -13.33 2.99
CA ALA A 44 3.64 -13.31 2.22
C ALA A 44 2.94 -11.96 2.35
N TYR A 45 2.50 -11.44 1.24
CA TYR A 45 1.55 -10.35 1.16
C TYR A 45 0.16 -10.97 0.95
N TRP A 46 -0.82 -10.49 1.65
CA TRP A 46 -2.17 -11.04 1.56
C TRP A 46 -3.07 -10.06 0.80
N VAL A 47 -3.81 -10.58 -0.16
CA VAL A 47 -4.79 -9.79 -0.88
C VAL A 47 -6.17 -10.11 -0.32
N ALA A 48 -6.89 -9.07 0.10
CA ALA A 48 -8.25 -9.20 0.61
C ALA A 48 -9.24 -9.18 -0.54
N LYS A 49 -10.18 -10.09 -0.50
CA LYS A 49 -11.23 -10.21 -1.51
C LYS A 49 -12.61 -10.24 -0.86
N MET A 50 -13.56 -9.60 -1.49
CA MET A 50 -14.96 -9.76 -1.17
C MET A 50 -15.64 -10.38 -2.39
N GLY A 51 -15.95 -11.68 -2.31
CA GLY A 51 -16.34 -12.44 -3.49
C GLY A 51 -15.18 -12.45 -4.49
N ASP A 52 -15.46 -12.00 -5.72
CA ASP A 52 -14.44 -11.95 -6.77
C ASP A 52 -13.70 -10.60 -6.84
N LYS A 53 -14.05 -9.66 -5.97
CA LYS A 53 -13.45 -8.32 -6.00
C LYS A 53 -12.26 -8.23 -5.08
N TYR A 54 -11.16 -7.69 -5.58
CA TYR A 54 -10.01 -7.34 -4.77
C TYR A 54 -10.30 -6.02 -4.08
N VAL A 55 -10.25 -6.01 -2.75
CA VAL A 55 -10.67 -4.83 -1.97
C VAL A 55 -9.54 -4.18 -1.18
N GLY A 56 -8.45 -4.85 -0.99
CA GLY A 56 -7.32 -4.29 -0.27
C GLY A 56 -6.21 -5.29 -0.08
N GLY A 57 -5.21 -4.88 0.65
CA GLY A 57 -4.07 -5.71 0.95
C GLY A 57 -3.76 -5.75 2.43
N LEU A 58 -2.90 -6.68 2.80
CA LEU A 58 -2.44 -6.82 4.16
C LEU A 58 -0.93 -7.05 4.12
N PHE A 59 -0.19 -6.06 4.63
CA PHE A 59 1.27 -6.07 4.60
C PHE A 59 1.82 -6.41 5.99
N PRO A 60 2.60 -7.48 6.13
CA PRO A 60 3.15 -7.85 7.43
C PRO A 60 4.34 -6.96 7.81
N LEU A 61 4.25 -6.31 8.97
CA LEU A 61 5.34 -5.48 9.52
C LEU A 61 6.26 -6.34 10.37
N THR A 62 6.76 -7.45 9.82
CA THR A 62 7.53 -8.42 10.59
C THR A 62 9.04 -8.29 10.44
N SER A 63 9.51 -7.52 9.46
CA SER A 63 10.94 -7.28 9.27
C SER A 63 11.44 -6.21 10.24
N PRO A 64 12.68 -6.32 10.76
CA PRO A 64 13.23 -5.32 11.69
C PRO A 64 13.22 -3.90 11.16
N GLN A 65 13.26 -3.71 9.84
CA GLN A 65 13.22 -2.36 9.25
C GLN A 65 11.93 -1.62 9.56
N PHE A 66 10.89 -2.33 10.01
CA PHE A 66 9.61 -1.73 10.35
C PHE A 66 9.43 -1.53 11.86
N ASP A 67 10.45 -1.77 12.66
CA ASP A 67 10.37 -1.56 14.10
C ASP A 67 9.96 -0.12 14.39
N GLY A 68 8.96 0.04 15.26
CA GLY A 68 8.47 1.37 15.63
C GLY A 68 7.43 1.94 14.66
N VAL A 69 7.19 1.31 13.51
CA VAL A 69 6.15 1.75 12.58
C VAL A 69 4.79 1.36 13.18
N PRO A 70 3.85 2.31 13.34
CA PRO A 70 2.55 1.97 13.89
C PRO A 70 1.72 1.15 12.89
N GLU A 71 0.89 0.27 13.42
CA GLU A 71 -0.08 -0.44 12.58
C GLU A 71 -1.14 0.54 12.12
N SER A 72 -1.47 0.50 10.83
CA SER A 72 -2.43 1.44 10.26
C SER A 72 -2.88 1.00 8.88
N TRP A 73 -3.97 1.58 8.43
CA TRP A 73 -4.36 1.50 7.04
C TRP A 73 -3.61 2.56 6.25
N MET A 74 -3.07 2.17 5.11
CA MET A 74 -2.38 3.06 4.18
C MET A 74 -3.16 3.09 2.87
N SER A 75 -3.49 4.30 2.41
CA SER A 75 -4.11 4.50 1.10
C SER A 75 -3.06 4.89 0.08
N TYR A 76 -3.23 4.40 -1.14
CA TYR A 76 -2.33 4.71 -2.27
C TYR A 76 -3.10 5.43 -3.35
N ILE A 77 -2.56 6.55 -3.81
CA ILE A 77 -3.10 7.30 -4.94
C ILE A 77 -2.30 6.94 -6.18
N ALA A 78 -2.99 6.63 -7.27
CA ALA A 78 -2.34 6.38 -8.55
C ALA A 78 -1.85 7.69 -9.13
N VAL A 79 -0.58 7.73 -9.54
CA VAL A 79 0.01 8.91 -10.17
C VAL A 79 0.71 8.51 -11.46
N ASP A 80 0.79 9.45 -12.38
CA ASP A 80 1.36 9.21 -13.71
C ASP A 80 2.87 8.96 -13.67
N ASP A 81 3.59 9.70 -12.82
CA ASP A 81 5.04 9.61 -12.68
C ASP A 81 5.41 9.91 -11.23
N VAL A 82 5.64 8.85 -10.48
CA VAL A 82 5.93 8.96 -9.05
C VAL A 82 7.14 9.85 -8.78
N ASP A 83 8.21 9.71 -9.56
CA ASP A 83 9.42 10.51 -9.31
C ASP A 83 9.17 12.00 -9.50
N ALA A 84 8.49 12.37 -10.57
CA ALA A 84 8.16 13.77 -10.84
C ALA A 84 7.19 14.33 -9.79
N ARG A 85 6.20 13.54 -9.40
CA ARG A 85 5.22 13.98 -8.41
C ARG A 85 5.84 14.12 -7.02
N VAL A 86 6.77 13.25 -6.65
CA VAL A 86 7.48 13.36 -5.38
C VAL A 86 8.30 14.65 -5.31
N LYS A 87 8.96 15.02 -6.39
CA LYS A 87 9.71 16.28 -6.43
C LYS A 87 8.79 17.47 -6.17
N LYS A 88 7.63 17.49 -6.81
CA LYS A 88 6.61 18.53 -6.57
C LYS A 88 6.12 18.52 -5.13
N ALA A 89 5.87 17.33 -4.59
CA ALA A 89 5.40 17.18 -3.23
C ALA A 89 6.42 17.74 -2.23
N GLN A 90 7.69 17.42 -2.40
CA GLN A 90 8.74 17.92 -1.52
C GLN A 90 8.82 19.45 -1.57
N SER A 91 8.68 20.04 -2.76
CA SER A 91 8.64 21.48 -2.91
C SER A 91 7.39 22.10 -2.26
N ALA A 92 6.34 21.32 -2.12
CA ALA A 92 5.07 21.75 -1.51
C ALA A 92 4.99 21.44 -0.01
N GLY A 93 6.07 20.94 0.60
CA GLY A 93 6.12 20.72 2.04
C GLY A 93 5.94 19.29 2.51
N ALA A 94 5.90 18.32 1.60
CA ALA A 94 5.82 16.91 1.98
C ALA A 94 7.19 16.35 2.34
N THR A 95 7.18 15.26 3.12
CA THR A 95 8.38 14.53 3.49
C THR A 95 8.34 13.14 2.88
N LEU A 96 9.40 12.78 2.16
CA LEU A 96 9.55 11.42 1.65
C LEU A 96 10.07 10.53 2.80
N MET A 97 9.32 9.48 3.12
CA MET A 97 9.60 8.66 4.30
C MET A 97 10.66 7.59 4.09
N ARG A 98 10.90 7.21 2.84
CA ARG A 98 11.92 6.25 2.46
C ARG A 98 12.23 6.44 0.98
N PRO A 99 13.37 5.93 0.48
CA PRO A 99 13.67 6.01 -0.95
C PRO A 99 12.55 5.37 -1.78
N ILE A 100 12.26 5.96 -2.93
CA ILE A 100 11.26 5.41 -3.87
C ILE A 100 11.69 4.00 -4.26
N PHE A 101 10.76 3.08 -4.37
CA PHE A 101 11.05 1.68 -4.62
C PHE A 101 10.07 1.06 -5.60
N ASP A 102 10.52 -0.02 -6.23
CA ASP A 102 9.70 -0.79 -7.16
C ASP A 102 9.25 -2.09 -6.53
N VAL A 103 7.98 -2.45 -6.77
CA VAL A 103 7.45 -3.76 -6.41
C VAL A 103 7.07 -4.45 -7.72
N PRO A 104 7.72 -5.57 -8.06
CA PRO A 104 7.43 -6.27 -9.32
C PRO A 104 5.94 -6.57 -9.48
N ASN A 105 5.40 -6.28 -10.66
CA ASN A 105 3.99 -6.49 -11.03
C ASN A 105 3.00 -5.62 -10.27
N VAL A 106 3.45 -4.76 -9.38
CA VAL A 106 2.59 -3.85 -8.60
C VAL A 106 2.79 -2.41 -9.03
N GLY A 107 4.03 -1.95 -9.10
CA GLY A 107 4.32 -0.60 -9.54
C GLY A 107 5.49 0.04 -8.80
N ARG A 108 5.71 1.31 -9.10
CA ARG A 108 6.72 2.13 -8.45
C ARG A 108 6.05 2.96 -7.37
N ILE A 109 6.60 2.93 -6.16
CA ILE A 109 5.91 3.39 -4.94
C ILE A 109 6.73 4.43 -4.19
N ALA A 110 6.04 5.44 -3.68
CA ALA A 110 6.58 6.40 -2.72
C ALA A 110 5.67 6.46 -1.49
N ILE A 111 6.27 6.51 -0.33
CA ILE A 111 5.57 6.71 0.94
C ILE A 111 5.94 8.09 1.46
N LEU A 112 4.93 8.92 1.67
CA LEU A 112 5.10 10.33 2.02
C LEU A 112 4.32 10.68 3.27
N ARG A 113 4.75 11.76 3.91
CA ARG A 113 3.86 12.52 4.80
C ARG A 113 3.53 13.83 4.11
N ASP A 114 2.24 14.16 4.07
CA ASP A 114 1.82 15.43 3.50
C ASP A 114 2.22 16.59 4.44
N PRO A 115 2.02 17.85 4.04
CA PRO A 115 2.43 18.99 4.87
C PRO A 115 1.80 19.02 6.26
N GLY A 116 0.64 18.40 6.43
CA GLY A 116 -0.03 18.29 7.73
C GLY A 116 0.44 17.11 8.56
N GLY A 117 1.31 16.24 8.01
CA GLY A 117 1.83 15.08 8.70
C GLY A 117 1.10 13.77 8.45
N ALA A 118 0.09 13.78 7.58
CA ALA A 118 -0.64 12.54 7.27
C ALA A 118 0.17 11.66 6.32
N GLY A 119 0.19 10.35 6.63
CA GLY A 119 0.84 9.37 5.77
C GLY A 119 -0.01 9.04 4.56
N ILE A 120 0.63 8.92 3.39
CA ILE A 120 -0.03 8.57 2.14
C ILE A 120 0.96 7.86 1.23
N GLY A 121 0.49 6.87 0.48
CA GLY A 121 1.31 6.25 -0.56
C GLY A 121 0.91 6.80 -1.93
N TRP A 122 1.90 6.98 -2.79
CA TRP A 122 1.66 7.27 -4.20
C TRP A 122 2.29 6.17 -5.02
N MET A 123 1.64 5.76 -6.09
CA MET A 123 2.19 4.71 -6.93
C MET A 123 1.87 4.95 -8.39
N THR A 124 2.81 4.56 -9.24
CA THR A 124 2.54 4.47 -10.67
C THR A 124 2.34 3.00 -10.96
N PRO A 125 1.06 2.56 -11.20
CA PRO A 125 0.80 1.16 -11.51
C PRO A 125 1.45 0.74 -12.82
N PRO A 126 1.63 -0.55 -13.05
CA PRO A 126 2.15 -1.00 -14.33
C PRO A 126 1.16 -0.66 -15.44
N LYS A 127 1.67 -0.44 -16.63
CA LYS A 127 0.81 -0.22 -17.79
C LYS A 127 0.00 -1.47 -18.06
N ALA A 128 -1.28 -1.25 -18.35
CA ALA A 128 -2.17 -2.34 -18.70
C ALA A 128 -1.79 -2.97 -20.04
#